data_676f4d6c287dee63666500e04ce564ef
#
_entry.id   676f4d6c287dee63666500e04ce564ef
#
_cell.length_a   1.000
_cell.length_b   1.000
_cell.length_c   1.000
_cell.angle_alpha   90.00
_cell.angle_beta   90.00
_cell.angle_gamma   90.00
#
_symmetry.space_group_name_H-M   'P 1'
#
loop_
_entity.id
_entity.type
_entity.pdbx_description
1 polymer ?
#
loop_
_entity_poly.entity_id
_entity_poly.type
_entity_poly.pdbx_seq_one_letter_code
_entity_poly.pdbx_strand_id
1 'polypeptide(L)'
;MRKIPRIWLSAAVASAAICLIAPTTAKAEYDVKTALRVYDSATSNDRKIWELIFGNTQNGINWANSVLIRTKQQPLYCPPDDFSLTGPQVVEMLREWASSDPKFGGVPYGFAVLLALQKKFPCTD
;
A
#
# COMPACT_ATOMS: atom_id res chain seq x y z
N MET A 1 35.74 -50.65 -45.67
CA MET A 1 35.47 -50.45 -44.24
C MET A 1 36.03 -49.09 -43.84
N ARG A 2 35.17 -48.08 -43.70
CA ARG A 2 35.56 -46.72 -43.29
C ARG A 2 35.40 -46.62 -41.76
N LYS A 3 36.48 -46.34 -41.06
CA LYS A 3 36.49 -46.10 -39.59
C LYS A 3 36.02 -44.69 -39.33
N ILE A 4 34.94 -44.53 -38.58
CA ILE A 4 34.41 -43.25 -38.08
C ILE A 4 35.19 -42.87 -36.82
N PRO A 5 35.77 -41.67 -36.73
CA PRO A 5 36.43 -41.22 -35.50
C PRO A 5 35.38 -40.84 -34.44
N ARG A 6 35.58 -41.37 -33.24
CA ARG A 6 34.80 -40.97 -32.06
C ARG A 6 35.21 -39.57 -31.64
N ILE A 7 34.33 -38.61 -31.87
CA ILE A 7 34.45 -37.26 -31.36
C ILE A 7 33.98 -37.29 -29.89
N TRP A 8 34.91 -37.08 -28.97
CA TRP A 8 34.59 -36.87 -27.57
C TRP A 8 34.00 -35.47 -27.41
N LEU A 9 32.68 -35.37 -27.21
CA LEU A 9 32.04 -34.13 -26.76
C LEU A 9 32.34 -33.98 -25.26
N SER A 10 33.30 -33.11 -24.94
CA SER A 10 33.47 -32.61 -23.59
C SER A 10 32.31 -31.68 -23.25
N ALA A 11 31.39 -32.20 -22.44
CA ALA A 11 30.31 -31.38 -21.88
C ALA A 11 30.92 -30.45 -20.81
N ALA A 12 31.10 -29.19 -21.18
CA ALA A 12 31.39 -28.12 -20.23
C ALA A 12 30.13 -27.86 -19.39
N VAL A 13 30.14 -28.32 -18.14
CA VAL A 13 29.12 -28.00 -17.15
C VAL A 13 29.33 -26.55 -16.75
N ALA A 14 28.57 -25.64 -17.34
CA ALA A 14 28.51 -24.27 -16.89
C ALA A 14 27.72 -24.25 -15.57
N SER A 15 28.44 -24.15 -14.46
CA SER A 15 27.85 -23.90 -13.14
C SER A 15 27.27 -22.51 -13.13
N ALA A 16 25.97 -22.41 -13.37
CA ALA A 16 25.22 -21.19 -13.13
C ALA A 16 25.18 -20.92 -11.62
N ALA A 17 26.02 -20.01 -11.14
CA ALA A 17 25.93 -19.46 -9.81
C ALA A 17 24.59 -18.71 -9.71
N ILE A 18 23.56 -19.37 -9.19
CA ILE A 18 22.31 -18.73 -8.81
C ILE A 18 22.66 -17.85 -7.62
N CYS A 19 22.85 -16.55 -7.87
CA CYS A 19 22.87 -15.55 -6.81
C CYS A 19 21.50 -15.61 -6.12
N LEU A 20 21.46 -16.25 -4.96
CA LEU A 20 20.37 -16.14 -4.01
C LEU A 20 20.34 -14.69 -3.53
N ILE A 21 19.70 -13.81 -4.32
CA ILE A 21 19.31 -12.49 -3.87
C ILE A 21 18.26 -12.78 -2.81
N ALA A 22 18.67 -12.73 -1.53
CA ALA A 22 17.71 -12.73 -0.44
C ALA A 22 16.69 -11.61 -0.74
N PRO A 23 15.37 -11.89 -0.71
CA PRO A 23 14.40 -10.85 -0.89
C PRO A 23 14.61 -9.84 0.25
N THR A 24 15.30 -8.74 -0.04
CA THR A 24 15.21 -7.58 0.82
C THR A 24 13.74 -7.23 0.82
N THR A 25 13.09 -7.37 1.95
CA THR A 25 11.72 -6.89 2.14
C THR A 25 11.75 -5.39 1.92
N ALA A 26 11.62 -4.98 0.65
CA ALA A 26 11.44 -3.59 0.31
C ALA A 26 10.16 -3.16 1.01
N LYS A 27 10.29 -2.34 2.06
CA LYS A 27 9.15 -1.72 2.71
C LYS A 27 8.58 -0.73 1.69
N ALA A 28 7.61 -1.19 0.91
CA ALA A 28 7.05 -0.43 -0.20
C ALA A 28 6.20 0.76 0.27
N GLU A 29 5.89 0.84 1.57
CA GLU A 29 4.97 1.81 2.14
C GLU A 29 5.41 2.24 3.55
N TYR A 30 5.21 3.51 3.87
CA TYR A 30 5.40 4.01 5.23
C TYR A 30 4.31 3.47 6.17
N ASP A 31 4.69 3.19 7.42
CA ASP A 31 3.70 3.03 8.48
C ASP A 31 3.10 4.39 8.88
N VAL A 32 1.95 4.35 9.54
CA VAL A 32 1.19 5.55 9.93
C VAL A 32 2.04 6.52 10.76
N LYS A 33 2.78 6.02 11.74
CA LYS A 33 3.64 6.85 12.60
C LYS A 33 4.70 7.60 11.79
N THR A 34 5.34 6.90 10.86
CA THR A 34 6.35 7.50 9.99
C THR A 34 5.72 8.49 9.02
N ALA A 35 4.60 8.15 8.38
CA ALA A 35 3.90 9.02 7.45
C ALA A 35 3.43 10.32 8.12
N LEU A 36 2.83 10.25 9.30
CA LEU A 36 2.41 11.42 10.07
C LEU A 36 3.60 12.27 10.51
N ARG A 37 4.69 11.66 10.98
CA ARG A 37 5.90 12.38 11.37
C ARG A 37 6.52 13.13 10.18
N VAL A 38 6.61 12.50 9.02
CA VAL A 38 7.14 13.16 7.80
C VAL A 38 6.24 14.31 7.39
N TYR A 39 4.92 14.14 7.43
CA TYR A 39 3.97 15.21 7.17
C TYR A 39 4.14 16.40 8.13
N ASP A 40 4.28 16.14 9.43
CA ASP A 40 4.41 17.18 10.45
C ASP A 40 5.73 17.98 10.32
N SER A 41 6.82 17.31 9.90
CA SER A 41 8.12 17.93 9.69
C SER A 41 8.32 18.54 8.30
N ALA A 42 7.36 18.36 7.39
CA ALA A 42 7.46 18.80 6.00
C ALA A 42 7.42 20.33 5.86
N THR A 43 8.16 20.84 4.89
CA THR A 43 8.02 22.25 4.45
C THR A 43 6.61 22.50 3.92
N SER A 44 6.21 23.76 3.74
CA SER A 44 4.88 24.07 3.20
C SER A 44 4.64 23.47 1.81
N ASN A 45 5.66 23.39 0.95
CA ASN A 45 5.55 22.80 -0.37
C ASN A 45 5.48 21.27 -0.31
N ASP A 46 6.34 20.64 0.50
CA ASP A 46 6.33 19.20 0.67
C ASP A 46 5.04 18.71 1.34
N ARG A 47 4.49 19.51 2.26
CA ARG A 47 3.21 19.22 2.91
C ARG A 47 2.08 19.14 1.90
N LYS A 48 2.02 20.02 0.90
CA LYS A 48 1.02 19.94 -0.18
C LYS A 48 1.14 18.64 -0.97
N ILE A 49 2.37 18.17 -1.21
CA ILE A 49 2.60 16.88 -1.87
C ILE A 49 2.04 15.73 -1.02
N TRP A 50 2.30 15.77 0.29
CA TRP A 50 1.76 14.77 1.22
C TRP A 50 0.23 14.82 1.28
N GLU A 51 -0.37 15.99 1.28
CA GLU A 51 -1.84 16.15 1.23
C GLU A 51 -2.43 15.52 -0.04
N LEU A 52 -1.76 15.68 -1.18
CA LEU A 52 -2.16 15.01 -2.42
C LEU A 52 -2.02 13.48 -2.31
N ILE A 53 -0.94 12.98 -1.70
CA ILE A 53 -0.71 11.55 -1.51
C ILE A 53 -1.83 10.96 -0.63
N PHE A 54 -2.13 11.55 0.51
CA PHE A 54 -3.18 11.10 1.42
C PHE A 54 -4.57 11.18 0.77
N GLY A 55 -4.87 12.29 0.11
CA GLY A 55 -6.13 12.48 -0.61
C GLY A 55 -6.32 11.46 -1.75
N ASN A 56 -5.28 11.22 -2.55
CA ASN A 56 -5.33 10.24 -3.63
C ASN A 56 -5.45 8.80 -3.11
N THR A 57 -4.82 8.48 -1.99
CA THR A 57 -4.98 7.17 -1.35
C THR A 57 -6.44 6.95 -0.95
N GLN A 58 -7.07 7.93 -0.29
CA GLN A 58 -8.48 7.86 0.08
C GLN A 58 -9.39 7.77 -1.16
N ASN A 59 -9.12 8.56 -2.19
CA ASN A 59 -9.86 8.51 -3.45
C ASN A 59 -9.78 7.14 -4.12
N GLY A 60 -8.60 6.52 -4.15
CA GLY A 60 -8.43 5.17 -4.68
C GLY A 60 -9.29 4.13 -3.95
N ILE A 61 -9.31 4.20 -2.62
CA ILE A 61 -10.16 3.34 -1.79
C ILE A 61 -11.65 3.62 -2.05
N ASN A 62 -12.03 4.88 -2.22
CA ASN A 62 -13.41 5.29 -2.52
C ASN A 62 -13.88 4.75 -3.88
N TRP A 63 -13.02 4.81 -4.91
CA TRP A 63 -13.30 4.19 -6.21
C TRP A 63 -13.49 2.68 -6.11
N ALA A 64 -12.61 1.97 -5.40
CA ALA A 64 -12.74 0.55 -5.16
C ALA A 64 -14.07 0.22 -4.44
N ASN A 65 -14.42 0.97 -3.41
CA ASN A 65 -15.68 0.84 -2.70
C ASN A 65 -16.89 1.06 -3.61
N SER A 66 -16.83 2.06 -4.49
CA SER A 66 -17.89 2.37 -5.46
C SER A 66 -18.11 1.24 -6.47
N VAL A 67 -17.02 0.56 -6.88
CA VAL A 67 -17.13 -0.63 -7.75
C VAL A 67 -17.87 -1.75 -7.04
N LEU A 68 -17.54 -2.03 -5.78
CA LEU A 68 -18.20 -3.06 -4.99
C LEU A 68 -19.70 -2.78 -4.86
N ILE A 69 -20.08 -1.54 -4.55
CA ILE A 69 -21.50 -1.12 -4.46
C ILE A 69 -22.21 -1.35 -5.80
N ARG A 70 -21.63 -0.92 -6.92
CA ARG A 70 -22.22 -1.08 -8.26
C ARG A 70 -22.39 -2.53 -8.67
N THR A 71 -21.48 -3.39 -8.25
CA THR A 71 -21.53 -4.84 -8.53
C THR A 71 -22.32 -5.62 -7.50
N LYS A 72 -23.05 -4.94 -6.60
CA LYS A 72 -23.86 -5.55 -5.54
C LYS A 72 -23.06 -6.47 -4.61
N GLN A 73 -21.78 -6.13 -4.41
CA GLN A 73 -20.92 -6.77 -3.43
C GLN A 73 -20.92 -5.96 -2.13
N GLN A 74 -20.49 -6.60 -1.05
CA GLN A 74 -20.38 -5.93 0.24
C GLN A 74 -19.38 -4.78 0.16
N PRO A 75 -19.77 -3.53 0.49
CA PRO A 75 -18.87 -2.40 0.47
C PRO A 75 -17.81 -2.51 1.57
N LEU A 76 -16.67 -1.85 1.35
CA LEU A 76 -15.60 -1.78 2.34
C LEU A 76 -16.00 -0.92 3.55
N TYR A 77 -16.78 0.13 3.32
CA TYR A 77 -17.33 1.06 4.32
C TYR A 77 -18.54 1.78 3.70
N CYS A 78 -19.37 2.41 4.53
CA CYS A 78 -20.62 2.99 4.11
C CYS A 78 -20.65 4.52 4.37
N PRO A 79 -20.01 5.32 3.50
CA PRO A 79 -20.02 6.76 3.63
C PRO A 79 -21.38 7.34 3.21
N PRO A 80 -21.71 8.60 3.62
CA PRO A 80 -22.82 9.32 3.05
C PRO A 80 -22.63 9.57 1.55
N ASP A 81 -23.73 9.90 0.86
CA ASP A 81 -23.67 10.28 -0.54
C ASP A 81 -22.73 11.48 -0.75
N ASP A 82 -22.08 11.53 -1.92
CA ASP A 82 -21.13 12.59 -2.30
C ASP A 82 -19.94 12.77 -1.33
N PHE A 83 -19.56 11.70 -0.63
CA PHE A 83 -18.46 11.72 0.32
C PHE A 83 -17.11 11.91 -0.36
N SER A 84 -16.36 12.91 0.09
CA SER A 84 -14.97 13.14 -0.28
C SER A 84 -14.24 13.78 0.90
N LEU A 85 -12.97 13.40 1.10
CA LEU A 85 -12.08 14.02 2.08
C LEU A 85 -10.92 14.72 1.37
N THR A 86 -10.58 15.90 1.87
CA THR A 86 -9.32 16.56 1.50
C THR A 86 -8.13 15.87 2.16
N GLY A 87 -6.93 16.04 1.62
CA GLY A 87 -5.71 15.49 2.20
C GLY A 87 -5.54 15.80 3.70
N PRO A 88 -5.68 17.06 4.15
CA PRO A 88 -5.65 17.41 5.57
C PRO A 88 -6.70 16.67 6.41
N GLN A 89 -7.91 16.48 5.90
CA GLN A 89 -8.95 15.72 6.60
C GLN A 89 -8.60 14.24 6.73
N VAL A 90 -7.94 13.65 5.72
CA VAL A 90 -7.42 12.27 5.82
C VAL A 90 -6.35 12.19 6.89
N VAL A 91 -5.43 13.17 6.96
CA VAL A 91 -4.39 13.22 7.99
C VAL A 91 -5.00 13.27 9.39
N GLU A 92 -5.98 14.13 9.62
CA GLU A 92 -6.64 14.24 10.93
C GLU A 92 -7.39 12.95 11.29
N MET A 93 -8.09 12.35 10.35
CA MET A 93 -8.75 11.06 10.54
C MET A 93 -7.75 9.95 10.93
N LEU A 94 -6.59 9.90 10.24
CA LEU A 94 -5.53 8.95 10.57
C LEU A 94 -4.94 9.20 11.95
N ARG A 95 -4.75 10.46 12.31
CA ARG A 95 -4.21 10.87 13.61
C ARG A 95 -5.14 10.44 14.74
N GLU A 96 -6.43 10.69 14.60
CA GLU A 96 -7.46 10.25 15.52
C GLU A 96 -7.49 8.72 15.64
N TRP A 97 -7.47 8.02 14.50
CA TRP A 97 -7.48 6.56 14.47
C TRP A 97 -6.23 5.97 15.13
N ALA A 98 -5.04 6.47 14.78
CA ALA A 98 -3.77 5.98 15.33
C ALA A 98 -3.60 6.24 16.83
N SER A 99 -4.21 7.30 17.35
CA SER A 99 -4.16 7.63 18.80
C SER A 99 -5.00 6.70 19.66
N SER A 100 -5.95 5.97 19.05
CA SER A 100 -6.85 5.08 19.79
C SER A 100 -6.20 3.78 20.26
N ASP A 101 -5.08 3.34 19.65
CA ASP A 101 -4.27 2.22 20.10
C ASP A 101 -2.80 2.41 19.62
N PRO A 102 -1.80 2.34 20.52
CA PRO A 102 -0.39 2.46 20.16
C PRO A 102 0.10 1.48 19.08
N LYS A 103 -0.54 0.33 18.94
CA LYS A 103 -0.22 -0.69 17.92
C LYS A 103 -0.50 -0.21 16.51
N PHE A 104 -1.41 0.74 16.35
CA PHE A 104 -1.82 1.23 15.03
C PHE A 104 -0.73 2.04 14.33
N GLY A 105 0.21 2.61 15.08
CA GLY A 105 1.34 3.34 14.51
C GLY A 105 2.21 2.54 13.54
N GLY A 106 2.28 1.21 13.69
CA GLY A 106 3.05 0.31 12.83
C GLY A 106 2.29 -0.22 11.59
N VAL A 107 1.03 0.15 11.43
CA VAL A 107 0.20 -0.28 10.28
C VAL A 107 0.61 0.51 9.02
N PRO A 108 0.74 -0.14 7.83
CA PRO A 108 0.93 0.57 6.57
C PRO A 108 -0.13 1.66 6.37
N TYR A 109 0.28 2.88 6.00
CA TYR A 109 -0.63 4.03 6.04
C TYR A 109 -1.85 3.88 5.11
N GLY A 110 -1.69 3.28 3.92
CA GLY A 110 -2.82 3.06 3.00
C GLY A 110 -3.84 2.09 3.57
N PHE A 111 -3.38 1.03 4.23
CA PHE A 111 -4.28 0.11 4.94
C PHE A 111 -4.92 0.79 6.16
N ALA A 112 -4.19 1.63 6.86
CA ALA A 112 -4.73 2.41 7.97
C ALA A 112 -5.82 3.40 7.52
N VAL A 113 -5.69 4.01 6.34
CA VAL A 113 -6.76 4.86 5.77
C VAL A 113 -8.04 4.06 5.60
N LEU A 114 -7.97 2.83 5.07
CA LEU A 114 -9.14 1.96 4.96
C LEU A 114 -9.76 1.66 6.33
N LEU A 115 -8.95 1.24 7.30
CA LEU A 115 -9.43 0.92 8.66
C LEU A 115 -10.04 2.13 9.37
N ALA A 116 -9.46 3.32 9.18
CA ALA A 116 -10.00 4.57 9.71
C ALA A 116 -11.34 4.93 9.05
N LEU A 117 -11.48 4.72 7.74
CA LEU A 117 -12.75 4.89 7.02
C LEU A 117 -13.81 3.92 7.51
N GLN A 118 -13.47 2.66 7.72
CA GLN A 118 -14.39 1.65 8.28
C GLN A 118 -14.87 2.02 9.67
N LYS A 119 -13.97 2.51 10.53
CA LYS A 119 -14.33 2.97 11.88
C LYS A 119 -15.23 4.19 11.85
N LYS A 120 -14.99 5.13 10.94
CA LYS A 120 -15.74 6.38 10.82
C LYS A 120 -17.10 6.22 10.14
N PHE A 121 -17.19 5.29 9.20
CA PHE A 121 -18.36 5.02 8.37
C PHE A 121 -18.68 3.52 8.34
N PRO A 122 -19.05 2.94 9.48
CA PRO A 122 -19.40 1.53 9.54
C PRO A 122 -20.65 1.27 8.69
N CYS A 123 -20.70 0.11 8.03
CA CYS A 123 -21.92 -0.38 7.44
C CYS A 123 -22.81 -0.93 8.55
N THR A 124 -24.02 -0.44 8.64
CA THR A 124 -25.06 -1.03 9.49
C THR A 124 -25.80 -2.08 8.69
N ASP A 125 -25.91 -3.28 9.23
CA ASP A 125 -26.72 -4.38 8.69
C ASP A 125 -28.20 -4.00 8.70
#